data_24f2bd419741a44f88b49285fe44c3f8
#
_entry.id   24f2bd419741a44f88b49285fe44c3f8
#
_cell.length_a   1.000
_cell.length_b   1.000
_cell.length_c   1.000
_cell.angle_alpha   90.00
_cell.angle_beta   90.00
_cell.angle_gamma   90.00
#
_symmetry.space_group_name_H-M   'P 1'
#
loop_
_entity.id
_entity.type
_entity.pdbx_description
1 polymer ?
#
loop_
_entity_poly.entity_id
_entity_poly.type
_entity_poly.pdbx_seq_one_letter_code
_entity_poly.pdbx_strand_id
1 'polypeptide(L)'
;MNNVNSRLRRARKTRAKIAELKVTRLSVHRSNGHIYAQIIAESGDKVLASASTLETEVRKSLANGGNVAAAAIIGKRIAEKAKKAGVTTVAFDRSGYKYHGRIKALAEAARENGLSF
;
A
#
# COMPACT_ATOMS: atom_id res chain seq x y z
N MET A 1 -10.46 16.05 19.23
CA MET A 1 -9.65 16.03 18.02
C MET A 1 -10.02 14.83 17.17
N ASN A 2 -10.15 15.05 15.87
CA ASN A 2 -10.54 14.04 14.93
C ASN A 2 -9.37 13.08 14.62
N ASN A 3 -9.59 11.76 14.65
CA ASN A 3 -8.59 10.74 14.35
C ASN A 3 -8.03 10.87 12.93
N VAL A 4 -8.85 11.33 11.98
CA VAL A 4 -8.43 11.56 10.60
C VAL A 4 -7.34 12.64 10.53
N ASN A 5 -7.51 13.73 11.28
CA ASN A 5 -6.50 14.80 11.30
C ASN A 5 -5.18 14.33 11.89
N SER A 6 -5.22 13.53 12.95
CA SER A 6 -4.02 12.95 13.56
C SER A 6 -3.31 11.99 12.60
N ARG A 7 -4.07 11.15 11.90
CA ARG A 7 -3.54 10.22 10.90
C ARG A 7 -2.85 10.97 9.75
N LEU A 8 -3.50 12.00 9.23
CA LEU A 8 -2.96 12.79 8.12
C LEU A 8 -1.68 13.54 8.54
N ARG A 9 -1.60 13.99 9.78
CA ARG A 9 -0.41 14.63 10.32
C ARG A 9 0.77 13.65 10.34
N ARG A 10 0.55 12.41 10.77
CA ARG A 10 1.58 11.37 10.76
C ARG A 10 2.01 11.02 9.33
N ALA A 11 1.05 10.90 8.42
CA ALA A 11 1.33 10.60 7.01
C ALA A 11 2.16 11.71 6.36
N ARG A 12 1.88 12.96 6.67
CA ARG A 12 2.58 14.12 6.10
C ARG A 12 4.08 14.08 6.41
N LYS A 13 4.45 13.74 7.64
CA LYS A 13 5.84 13.64 8.05
C LYS A 13 6.59 12.57 7.25
N THR A 14 6.00 11.38 7.14
CA THR A 14 6.58 10.27 6.37
C THR A 14 6.70 10.63 4.89
N ARG A 15 5.66 11.22 4.31
CA ARG A 15 5.64 11.62 2.89
C ARG A 15 6.66 12.69 2.57
N ALA A 16 6.85 13.65 3.48
CA ALA A 16 7.87 14.68 3.31
C ALA A 16 9.28 14.06 3.28
N LYS A 17 9.55 13.09 4.15
CA LYS A 17 10.83 12.39 4.18
C LYS A 17 11.06 11.59 2.91
N ILE A 18 10.05 10.87 2.43
CA ILE A 18 10.13 10.10 1.18
C ILE A 18 10.39 11.02 -0.01
N ALA A 19 9.71 12.16 -0.08
CA ALA A 19 9.91 13.14 -1.14
C ALA A 19 11.31 13.70 -1.13
N GLU A 20 11.86 13.97 0.07
CA GLU A 20 13.23 14.44 0.25
C GLU A 20 14.23 13.42 -0.28
N LEU A 21 14.01 12.15 -0.03
CA LEU A 21 14.88 11.07 -0.46
C LEU A 21 14.73 10.72 -1.95
N LYS A 22 13.69 11.22 -2.61
CA LYS A 22 13.40 10.99 -4.04
C LYS A 22 13.33 9.50 -4.38
N VAL A 23 12.58 8.74 -3.59
CA VAL A 23 12.41 7.30 -3.80
C VAL A 23 10.97 6.96 -4.19
N THR A 24 10.81 5.86 -4.92
CA THR A 24 9.49 5.30 -5.22
C THR A 24 8.85 4.82 -3.92
N ARG A 25 7.56 5.04 -3.75
CA ARG A 25 6.88 4.65 -2.52
C ARG A 25 5.73 3.67 -2.76
N LEU A 26 5.53 2.78 -1.80
CA LEU A 26 4.35 1.94 -1.71
C LEU A 26 3.40 2.62 -0.73
N SER A 27 2.31 3.18 -1.24
CA SER A 27 1.29 3.85 -0.44
C SER A 27 0.10 2.92 -0.24
N VAL A 28 -0.41 2.82 0.99
CA VAL A 28 -1.57 2.00 1.31
C VAL A 28 -2.69 2.87 1.86
N HIS A 29 -3.91 2.47 1.58
CA HIS A 29 -5.10 3.12 2.10
C HIS A 29 -6.14 2.05 2.42
N ARG A 30 -6.91 2.23 3.46
CA ARG A 30 -7.96 1.29 3.85
C ARG A 30 -9.27 1.99 4.17
N SER A 31 -10.37 1.30 3.87
CA SER A 31 -11.70 1.64 4.36
C SER A 31 -12.24 0.40 5.11
N ASN A 32 -13.46 0.49 5.62
CA ASN A 32 -14.06 -0.65 6.34
C ASN A 32 -14.16 -1.90 5.47
N GLY A 33 -14.53 -1.75 4.21
CA GLY A 33 -14.77 -2.87 3.30
C GLY A 33 -13.66 -3.19 2.32
N HIS A 34 -12.64 -2.35 2.21
CA HIS A 34 -11.63 -2.49 1.16
C HIS A 34 -10.25 -2.04 1.60
N ILE A 35 -9.24 -2.48 0.86
CA ILE A 35 -7.86 -2.03 1.03
C ILE A 35 -7.25 -1.76 -0.35
N TYR A 36 -6.37 -0.76 -0.40
CA TYR A 36 -5.78 -0.25 -1.64
C TYR A 36 -4.27 -0.13 -1.47
N ALA A 37 -3.53 -0.43 -2.53
CA ALA A 37 -2.08 -0.25 -2.57
C ALA A 37 -1.69 0.40 -3.90
N GLN A 38 -0.76 1.33 -3.86
CA GLN A 38 -0.26 2.02 -5.05
C GLN A 38 1.25 2.15 -4.98
N ILE A 39 1.92 1.92 -6.11
CA ILE A 39 3.32 2.27 -6.28
C ILE A 39 3.38 3.63 -6.95
N ILE A 40 3.90 4.62 -6.24
CA ILE A 40 3.95 6.01 -6.71
C ILE A 40 5.38 6.37 -7.04
N ALA A 41 5.59 6.96 -8.22
CA ALA A 41 6.91 7.36 -8.70
C ALA A 41 7.59 8.35 -7.75
N GLU A 42 8.90 8.42 -7.81
CA GLU A 42 9.70 9.32 -6.97
C GLU A 42 9.30 10.80 -7.11
N SER A 43 8.76 11.20 -8.26
CA SER A 43 8.25 12.55 -8.50
C SER A 43 6.93 12.82 -7.76
N GLY A 44 6.22 11.75 -7.35
CA GLY A 44 4.95 11.87 -6.62
C GLY A 44 3.72 12.12 -7.50
N ASP A 45 3.89 12.26 -8.80
CA ASP A 45 2.81 12.63 -9.73
C ASP A 45 2.31 11.48 -10.61
N LYS A 46 2.96 10.31 -10.55
CA LYS A 46 2.59 9.14 -11.35
C LYS A 46 2.37 7.91 -10.49
N VAL A 47 1.30 7.17 -10.79
CA VAL A 47 1.07 5.85 -10.20
C VAL A 47 1.59 4.81 -11.20
N LEU A 48 2.63 4.08 -10.79
CA LEU A 48 3.28 3.08 -11.65
C LEU A 48 2.55 1.74 -11.63
N ALA A 49 1.91 1.41 -10.51
CA ALA A 49 1.14 0.19 -10.34
C ALA A 49 0.11 0.40 -9.22
N SER A 50 -1.01 -0.28 -9.32
CA SER A 50 -2.03 -0.23 -8.26
C SER A 50 -2.73 -1.57 -8.12
N ALA A 51 -3.16 -1.89 -6.90
CA ALA A 51 -3.93 -3.07 -6.59
C ALA A 51 -4.98 -2.73 -5.53
N SER A 52 -6.14 -3.36 -5.59
CA SER A 52 -7.25 -3.04 -4.71
C SER A 52 -8.20 -4.22 -4.62
N THR A 53 -8.88 -4.36 -3.49
CA THR A 53 -9.93 -5.36 -3.32
C THR A 53 -11.17 -5.03 -4.17
N LEU A 54 -11.24 -3.86 -4.80
CA LEU A 54 -12.28 -3.51 -5.76
C LEU A 54 -12.07 -4.11 -7.14
N GLU A 55 -10.87 -4.61 -7.45
CA GLU A 55 -10.59 -5.24 -8.73
C GLU A 55 -11.49 -6.48 -8.93
N THR A 56 -12.04 -6.64 -10.13
CA THR A 56 -12.95 -7.73 -10.46
C THR A 56 -12.37 -9.10 -10.15
N GLU A 57 -11.10 -9.32 -10.50
CA GLU A 57 -10.42 -10.60 -10.26
C GLU A 57 -10.30 -10.91 -8.77
N VAL A 58 -10.04 -9.90 -7.96
CA VAL A 58 -9.91 -10.05 -6.50
C VAL A 58 -11.30 -10.30 -5.90
N ARG A 59 -12.31 -9.57 -6.34
CA ARG A 59 -13.67 -9.70 -5.82
C ARG A 59 -14.26 -11.10 -6.05
N LYS A 60 -13.89 -11.74 -7.14
CA LYS A 60 -14.34 -13.11 -7.45
C LYS A 60 -13.84 -14.14 -6.45
N SER A 61 -12.67 -13.90 -5.86
CA SER A 61 -12.02 -14.85 -4.93
C SER A 61 -12.22 -14.50 -3.47
N LEU A 62 -12.84 -13.35 -3.16
CA LEU A 62 -13.01 -12.87 -1.79
C LEU A 62 -14.45 -12.60 -1.43
N ALA A 63 -14.90 -13.17 -0.32
CA ALA A 63 -16.22 -12.87 0.25
C ALA A 63 -16.22 -11.50 0.94
N ASN A 64 -15.08 -11.07 1.49
CA ASN A 64 -14.94 -9.82 2.23
C ASN A 64 -13.57 -9.18 1.94
N GLY A 65 -13.57 -7.95 1.45
CA GLY A 65 -12.37 -7.19 1.15
C GLY A 65 -11.76 -6.45 2.34
N GLY A 66 -12.39 -6.49 3.50
CA GLY A 66 -12.00 -5.72 4.66
C GLY A 66 -11.25 -6.50 5.74
N ASN A 67 -10.68 -7.65 5.45
CA ASN A 67 -10.00 -8.48 6.44
C ASN A 67 -8.50 -8.65 6.13
N VAL A 68 -7.79 -9.31 7.05
CA VAL A 68 -6.34 -9.57 6.94
C VAL A 68 -6.01 -10.44 5.74
N ALA A 69 -6.83 -11.45 5.44
CA ALA A 69 -6.62 -12.32 4.28
C ALA A 69 -6.68 -11.53 2.97
N ALA A 70 -7.65 -10.61 2.85
CA ALA A 70 -7.76 -9.73 1.69
C ALA A 70 -6.52 -8.85 1.54
N ALA A 71 -6.03 -8.30 2.64
CA ALA A 71 -4.83 -7.45 2.63
C ALA A 71 -3.60 -8.22 2.15
N ALA A 72 -3.44 -9.47 2.57
CA ALA A 72 -2.34 -10.32 2.12
C ALA A 72 -2.39 -10.57 0.61
N ILE A 73 -3.58 -10.79 0.05
CA ILE A 73 -3.77 -10.95 -1.39
C ILE A 73 -3.35 -9.68 -2.14
N ILE A 74 -3.73 -8.51 -1.64
CA ILE A 74 -3.37 -7.23 -2.25
C ILE A 74 -1.86 -6.99 -2.16
N GLY A 75 -1.23 -7.35 -1.05
CA GLY A 75 0.23 -7.27 -0.90
C GLY A 75 0.95 -8.09 -1.97
N LYS A 76 0.50 -9.31 -2.21
CA LYS A 76 1.05 -10.17 -3.28
C LYS A 76 0.84 -9.55 -4.65
N ARG A 77 -0.38 -9.06 -4.94
CA ARG A 77 -0.71 -8.46 -6.24
C ARG A 77 0.11 -7.21 -6.52
N ILE A 78 0.27 -6.33 -5.54
CA ILE A 78 1.05 -5.11 -5.76
C ILE A 78 2.52 -5.41 -5.97
N ALA A 79 3.06 -6.41 -5.29
CA ALA A 79 4.44 -6.86 -5.50
C ALA A 79 4.65 -7.40 -6.92
N GLU A 80 3.72 -8.22 -7.41
CA GLU A 80 3.78 -8.76 -8.76
C GLU A 80 3.69 -7.65 -9.82
N LYS A 81 2.78 -6.69 -9.63
CA LYS A 81 2.62 -5.55 -10.54
C LYS A 81 3.84 -4.64 -10.51
N ALA A 82 4.45 -4.44 -9.33
CA ALA A 82 5.67 -3.66 -9.21
C ALA A 82 6.82 -4.29 -10.00
N LYS A 83 6.97 -5.61 -9.91
CA LYS A 83 8.00 -6.33 -10.68
C LYS A 83 7.80 -6.14 -12.19
N LYS A 84 6.58 -6.22 -12.68
CA LYS A 84 6.26 -5.99 -14.10
C LYS A 84 6.60 -4.56 -14.51
N ALA A 85 6.48 -3.61 -13.61
CA ALA A 85 6.83 -2.21 -13.85
C ALA A 85 8.34 -1.93 -13.66
N GLY A 86 9.12 -2.94 -13.28
CA GLY A 86 10.56 -2.79 -13.05
C GLY A 86 10.91 -2.23 -11.67
N VAL A 87 9.98 -2.22 -10.73
CA VAL A 87 10.18 -1.69 -9.38
C VAL A 87 10.42 -2.83 -8.40
N THR A 88 11.55 -2.82 -7.71
CA THR A 88 11.89 -3.85 -6.72
C THR A 88 12.10 -3.28 -5.32
N THR A 89 12.46 -2.01 -5.21
CA THR A 89 12.71 -1.33 -3.93
C THR A 89 11.80 -0.13 -3.80
N VAL A 90 11.14 0.00 -2.65
CA VAL A 90 10.21 1.10 -2.37
C VAL A 90 10.39 1.58 -0.93
N ALA A 91 9.92 2.79 -0.64
CA ALA A 91 9.71 3.26 0.72
C ALA A 91 8.25 2.99 1.09
N PHE A 92 8.01 2.45 2.27
CA PHE A 92 6.65 2.14 2.69
C PHE A 92 5.98 3.36 3.32
N ASP A 93 4.88 3.82 2.69
CA ASP A 93 4.02 4.88 3.19
C ASP A 93 2.70 4.28 3.64
N ARG A 94 2.55 4.08 4.93
CA ARG A 94 1.33 3.50 5.51
C ARG A 94 0.21 4.52 5.71
N SER A 95 0.34 5.71 5.14
CA SER A 95 -0.67 6.78 5.17
C SER A 95 -1.10 7.18 6.58
N GLY A 96 -0.19 7.06 7.56
CA GLY A 96 -0.44 7.39 8.96
C GLY A 96 -1.20 6.32 9.74
N TYR A 97 -1.59 5.21 9.12
CA TYR A 97 -2.19 4.07 9.82
C TYR A 97 -1.16 3.36 10.67
N LYS A 98 -1.59 2.72 11.75
CA LYS A 98 -0.70 1.90 12.56
C LYS A 98 -0.24 0.68 11.77
N TYR A 99 1.01 0.27 11.98
CA TYR A 99 1.55 -0.94 11.37
C TYR A 99 1.02 -2.16 12.12
N HIS A 100 -0.24 -2.50 11.82
CA HIS A 100 -0.99 -3.55 12.52
C HIS A 100 -2.11 -4.08 11.63
N GLY A 101 -2.55 -5.29 11.87
CA GLY A 101 -3.68 -5.90 11.19
C GLY A 101 -3.51 -5.93 9.68
N ARG A 102 -4.46 -5.34 8.96
CA ARG A 102 -4.47 -5.32 7.49
C ARG A 102 -3.23 -4.66 6.88
N ILE A 103 -2.77 -3.56 7.46
CA ILE A 103 -1.61 -2.83 6.94
C ILE A 103 -0.35 -3.70 7.06
N LYS A 104 -0.16 -4.36 8.20
CA LYS A 104 0.95 -5.27 8.42
C LYS A 104 0.89 -6.48 7.49
N ALA A 105 -0.28 -7.08 7.32
CA ALA A 105 -0.48 -8.23 6.45
C ALA A 105 -0.13 -7.92 5.00
N LEU A 106 -0.55 -6.77 4.50
CA LEU A 106 -0.23 -6.30 3.16
C LEU A 106 1.29 -6.14 2.99
N ALA A 107 1.93 -5.46 3.94
CA ALA A 107 3.36 -5.19 3.87
C ALA A 107 4.18 -6.49 3.91
N GLU A 108 3.84 -7.41 4.79
CA GLU A 108 4.54 -8.70 4.90
C GLU A 108 4.38 -9.54 3.62
N ALA A 109 3.16 -9.59 3.05
CA ALA A 109 2.91 -10.30 1.82
C ALA A 109 3.69 -9.70 0.63
N ALA A 110 3.77 -8.36 0.57
CA ALA A 110 4.55 -7.69 -0.46
C ALA A 110 6.04 -8.03 -0.35
N ARG A 111 6.58 -8.05 0.87
CA ARG A 111 7.97 -8.44 1.10
C ARG A 111 8.24 -9.89 0.72
N GLU A 112 7.34 -10.80 1.08
CA GLU A 112 7.44 -12.23 0.74
C GLU A 112 7.45 -12.46 -0.78
N ASN A 113 6.81 -11.57 -1.53
CA ASN A 113 6.72 -11.68 -2.98
C ASN A 113 7.74 -10.79 -3.72
N GLY A 114 8.74 -10.31 -3.03
CA GLY A 114 9.93 -9.73 -3.64
C GLY A 114 10.11 -8.23 -3.57
N LEU A 115 9.18 -7.49 -2.98
CA LEU A 115 9.40 -6.06 -2.75
C LEU A 115 10.35 -5.86 -1.56
N SER A 116 11.29 -4.95 -1.73
CA SER A 116 12.27 -4.61 -0.70
C SER A 116 11.92 -3.25 -0.07
N PHE A 117 11.71 -3.27 1.23
CA PHE A 117 11.49 -2.05 2.00
C PHE A 117 11.62 -2.31 3.50
#